data_4920943ec8c7bd888fedb7ff1c4f410a
#
_entry.id   4920943ec8c7bd888fedb7ff1c4f410a
#
_cell.length_a   1.000
_cell.length_b   1.000
_cell.length_c   1.000
_cell.angle_alpha   90.00
_cell.angle_beta   90.00
_cell.angle_gamma   90.00
#
_symmetry.space_group_name_H-M   'P 1'
#
loop_
_entity.id
_entity.type
_entity.pdbx_description
1 polymer ?
#
loop_
_entity_poly.entity_id
_entity_poly.type
_entity_poly.pdbx_seq_one_letter_code
_entity_poly.pdbx_strand_id
1 'polypeptide(L)'
;MQSNEPYIGSVRFFKNIIFLCCILGVLIPTGLALRWRSRAKTAESLLAQNAVVLTGEEDEAASEAEAASEETEPEADSSDEQEPLSYQLLYPDFYAPTPMPDIEDAGKTIYLTFDDGPSDRTDEVLKILDEKGVKATFFVIGREDETSIQRIKKAAAAGHTIGMHSYSHDYEKIYTSVEDFLDDFYKLFVILRDEAGVTPTVFRFPGGSLNNYNQGVYKEIIAEMLRRGFRYYDWNLSAEDAAKKSPSASTIVEGITSYSAQKKHGVVLMHDSAHCKTTVEALPALIDTLREQGFDFAPLDRTVRQVSFHYRSASNQS
;
A
#
# COMPACT_ATOMS: atom_id res chain seq x y z
N MET A 1 -2.69 -50.63 48.00
CA MET A 1 -2.08 -49.63 47.13
C MET A 1 -3.23 -48.78 46.55
N GLN A 2 -3.50 -47.61 47.15
CA GLN A 2 -4.53 -46.71 46.63
C GLN A 2 -3.87 -45.83 45.58
N SER A 3 -4.42 -45.81 44.37
CA SER A 3 -4.00 -44.98 43.26
C SER A 3 -4.26 -43.52 43.58
N ASN A 4 -3.21 -42.70 43.56
CA ASN A 4 -3.21 -41.27 43.89
C ASN A 4 -3.50 -40.43 42.64
N GLU A 5 -4.43 -40.84 41.80
CA GLU A 5 -4.84 -40.09 40.63
C GLU A 5 -5.84 -38.97 41.00
N PRO A 6 -5.64 -37.74 40.55
CA PRO A 6 -6.52 -36.66 40.92
C PRO A 6 -7.88 -36.82 40.18
N TYR A 7 -8.92 -37.00 40.98
CA TYR A 7 -10.29 -37.09 40.49
C TYR A 7 -10.71 -35.77 39.81
N ILE A 8 -11.37 -35.87 38.63
CA ILE A 8 -11.93 -34.73 37.91
C ILE A 8 -12.95 -34.04 38.81
N GLY A 9 -12.68 -32.74 39.15
CA GLY A 9 -13.48 -31.95 40.11
C GLY A 9 -12.81 -31.76 41.47
N SER A 10 -11.64 -32.35 41.74
CA SER A 10 -10.89 -32.07 42.96
C SER A 10 -10.21 -30.69 42.94
N VAL A 11 -10.03 -30.08 44.14
CA VAL A 11 -9.33 -28.78 44.27
C VAL A 11 -7.91 -28.82 43.67
N ARG A 12 -7.23 -29.98 43.70
CA ARG A 12 -5.92 -30.16 43.06
C ARG A 12 -6.03 -30.15 41.54
N PHE A 13 -7.06 -30.73 40.95
CA PHE A 13 -7.31 -30.72 39.53
C PHE A 13 -7.50 -29.30 39.02
N PHE A 14 -8.37 -28.49 39.69
CA PHE A 14 -8.58 -27.08 39.30
C PHE A 14 -7.35 -26.23 39.52
N LYS A 15 -6.55 -26.41 40.59
CA LYS A 15 -5.29 -25.71 40.76
C LYS A 15 -4.30 -25.99 39.63
N ASN A 16 -4.20 -27.23 39.19
CA ASN A 16 -3.31 -27.62 38.08
C ASN A 16 -3.77 -27.03 36.74
N ILE A 17 -5.09 -26.97 36.49
CA ILE A 17 -5.65 -26.30 35.28
C ILE A 17 -5.36 -24.81 35.33
N ILE A 18 -5.62 -24.11 36.43
CA ILE A 18 -5.35 -22.68 36.56
C ILE A 18 -3.85 -22.40 36.38
N PHE A 19 -2.98 -23.21 36.94
CA PHE A 19 -1.52 -23.07 36.77
C PHE A 19 -1.09 -23.28 35.32
N LEU A 20 -1.65 -24.27 34.64
CA LEU A 20 -1.41 -24.51 33.19
C LEU A 20 -1.92 -23.36 32.33
N CYS A 21 -3.11 -22.82 32.61
CA CYS A 21 -3.65 -21.66 31.93
C CYS A 21 -2.80 -20.40 32.13
N CYS A 22 -2.28 -20.19 33.36
CA CYS A 22 -1.36 -19.08 33.63
C CYS A 22 -0.03 -19.22 32.86
N ILE A 23 0.53 -20.43 32.81
CA ILE A 23 1.76 -20.69 32.04
C ILE A 23 1.52 -20.46 30.54
N LEU A 24 0.45 -21.00 30.00
CA LEU A 24 0.09 -20.80 28.57
C LEU A 24 -0.23 -19.33 28.27
N GLY A 25 -0.90 -18.65 29.21
CA GLY A 25 -1.21 -17.21 29.08
C GLY A 25 0.02 -16.31 29.07
N VAL A 26 1.16 -16.75 29.63
CA VAL A 26 2.45 -16.02 29.60
C VAL A 26 3.33 -16.47 28.43
N LEU A 27 3.42 -17.76 28.17
CA LEU A 27 4.32 -18.29 27.13
C LEU A 27 3.86 -17.99 25.71
N ILE A 28 2.55 -18.02 25.44
CA ILE A 28 2.02 -17.72 24.10
C ILE A 28 2.25 -16.25 23.72
N PRO A 29 1.90 -15.24 24.56
CA PRO A 29 2.17 -13.84 24.22
C PRO A 29 3.64 -13.52 24.07
N THR A 30 4.52 -14.11 24.93
CA THR A 30 5.98 -13.88 24.83
C THR A 30 6.59 -14.51 23.60
N GLY A 31 6.16 -15.70 23.22
CA GLY A 31 6.58 -16.37 21.97
C GLY A 31 6.14 -15.58 20.73
N LEU A 32 4.90 -15.10 20.72
CA LEU A 32 4.40 -14.23 19.66
C LEU A 32 5.20 -12.92 19.60
N ALA A 33 5.43 -12.23 20.73
CA ALA A 33 6.18 -10.97 20.77
C ALA A 33 7.62 -11.11 20.26
N LEU A 34 8.31 -12.22 20.58
CA LEU A 34 9.65 -12.51 20.08
C LEU A 34 9.64 -12.76 18.56
N ARG A 35 8.66 -13.50 18.07
CA ARG A 35 8.47 -13.76 16.64
C ARG A 35 8.17 -12.45 15.87
N TRP A 36 7.36 -11.56 16.44
CA TRP A 36 7.07 -10.23 15.89
C TRP A 36 8.31 -9.34 15.81
N ARG A 37 9.14 -9.32 16.85
CA ARG A 37 10.40 -8.55 16.85
C ARG A 37 11.39 -9.02 15.78
N SER A 38 11.50 -10.32 15.58
CA SER A 38 12.34 -10.88 14.50
C SER A 38 11.82 -10.44 13.13
N ARG A 39 10.52 -10.59 12.87
CA ARG A 39 9.88 -10.20 11.62
C ARG A 39 10.02 -8.70 11.31
N ALA A 40 9.82 -7.83 12.31
CA ALA A 40 9.97 -6.39 12.15
C ALA A 40 11.39 -6.01 11.73
N LYS A 41 12.43 -6.63 12.28
CA LYS A 41 13.83 -6.38 11.88
C LYS A 41 14.10 -6.78 10.43
N THR A 42 13.55 -7.92 9.99
CA THR A 42 13.69 -8.37 8.60
C THR A 42 13.00 -7.40 7.64
N ALA A 43 11.78 -6.95 7.98
CA ALA A 43 11.05 -5.97 7.18
C ALA A 43 11.78 -4.62 7.10
N GLU A 44 12.37 -4.15 8.21
CA GLU A 44 13.18 -2.92 8.22
C GLU A 44 14.41 -3.01 7.32
N SER A 45 15.09 -4.18 7.31
CA SER A 45 16.24 -4.42 6.42
C SER A 45 15.83 -4.40 4.95
N LEU A 46 14.71 -5.08 4.61
CA LEU A 46 14.18 -5.08 3.24
C LEU A 46 13.70 -3.70 2.79
N LEU A 47 13.09 -2.93 3.69
CA LEU A 47 12.70 -1.55 3.41
C LEU A 47 13.92 -0.66 3.17
N ALA A 48 15.00 -0.82 3.94
CA ALA A 48 16.23 -0.08 3.75
C ALA A 48 16.88 -0.38 2.38
N GLN A 49 16.93 -1.65 1.98
CA GLN A 49 17.43 -2.05 0.66
C GLN A 49 16.60 -1.47 -0.49
N ASN A 50 15.28 -1.50 -0.36
CA ASN A 50 14.39 -0.97 -1.39
C ASN A 50 14.32 0.57 -1.38
N ALA A 51 14.53 1.22 -0.23
CA ALA A 51 14.58 2.69 -0.12
C ALA A 51 15.75 3.28 -0.92
N VAL A 52 16.92 2.62 -0.91
CA VAL A 52 18.08 3.02 -1.72
C VAL A 52 17.76 3.00 -3.22
N VAL A 53 16.94 2.04 -3.66
CA VAL A 53 16.46 1.96 -5.05
C VAL A 53 15.43 3.05 -5.38
N LEU A 54 14.67 3.50 -4.37
CA LEU A 54 13.54 4.41 -4.55
C LEU A 54 13.90 5.90 -4.41
N THR A 55 14.98 6.25 -3.69
CA THR A 55 15.26 7.64 -3.33
C THR A 55 16.30 8.32 -4.21
N GLY A 56 17.13 7.59 -4.95
CA GLY A 56 18.14 8.16 -5.86
C GLY A 56 18.86 9.36 -5.22
N GLU A 57 19.47 9.17 -4.04
CA GLU A 57 20.29 10.21 -3.44
C GLU A 57 21.58 10.37 -4.24
N GLU A 58 21.63 11.40 -5.06
CA GLU A 58 22.86 11.97 -5.58
C GLU A 58 23.53 12.76 -4.45
N ASP A 59 24.46 12.11 -3.74
CA ASP A 59 25.45 12.85 -2.96
C ASP A 59 26.64 13.21 -3.88
N GLU A 60 26.65 14.45 -4.36
CA GLU A 60 27.89 15.10 -4.80
C GLU A 60 28.80 15.34 -3.60
N ALA A 61 29.86 14.57 -3.49
CA ALA A 61 31.04 14.98 -2.74
C ALA A 61 32.32 14.44 -3.35
N ALA A 62 32.93 15.32 -4.14
CA ALA A 62 34.35 15.62 -4.30
C ALA A 62 35.41 14.54 -4.06
N SER A 63 36.04 14.19 -5.14
CA SER A 63 37.49 14.15 -5.50
C SER A 63 38.57 14.10 -4.39
N GLU A 64 39.59 13.28 -4.76
CA GLU A 64 40.99 13.27 -4.35
C GLU A 64 41.40 12.45 -3.15
N ALA A 65 41.98 11.30 -3.42
CA ALA A 65 43.42 11.02 -3.15
C ALA A 65 43.79 9.61 -3.61
N GLU A 66 44.77 9.57 -4.52
CA GLU A 66 45.61 8.39 -4.87
C GLU A 66 46.41 7.91 -3.64
N ALA A 67 46.52 6.61 -3.45
CA ALA A 67 47.75 5.84 -3.38
C ALA A 67 47.58 4.48 -2.68
N ALA A 68 47.85 3.46 -3.44
CA ALA A 68 48.46 2.16 -3.13
C ALA A 68 48.39 1.58 -1.70
N SER A 69 47.77 0.39 -1.57
CA SER A 69 48.44 -0.79 -0.98
C SER A 69 47.68 -2.08 -1.33
N GLU A 70 48.38 -3.03 -1.92
CA GLU A 70 47.98 -4.45 -2.01
C GLU A 70 47.74 -5.00 -0.60
N GLU A 71 46.57 -5.53 -0.35
CA GLU A 71 46.35 -6.55 0.69
C GLU A 71 45.13 -7.41 0.35
N THR A 72 45.46 -8.67 0.08
CA THR A 72 44.69 -9.91 0.23
C THR A 72 43.14 -9.79 0.40
N GLU A 73 42.45 -10.32 -0.62
CA GLU A 73 41.05 -10.70 -0.53
C GLU A 73 40.84 -11.61 0.71
N PRO A 74 39.91 -11.25 1.60
CA PRO A 74 39.34 -12.25 2.50
C PRO A 74 38.35 -13.08 1.70
N GLU A 75 38.54 -14.39 1.73
CA GLU A 75 37.58 -15.39 1.23
C GLU A 75 36.16 -14.99 1.64
N ALA A 76 35.27 -14.93 0.65
CA ALA A 76 33.84 -14.71 0.86
C ALA A 76 33.32 -15.81 1.80
N ASP A 77 33.08 -15.43 3.04
CA ASP A 77 32.39 -16.25 4.01
C ASP A 77 30.94 -16.46 3.53
N SER A 78 30.54 -17.72 3.61
CA SER A 78 29.27 -18.26 3.16
C SER A 78 28.12 -17.32 3.49
N SER A 79 27.47 -16.82 2.43
CA SER A 79 26.17 -16.17 2.53
C SER A 79 25.24 -17.01 3.43
N ASP A 80 24.83 -16.45 4.56
CA ASP A 80 23.65 -16.91 5.29
C ASP A 80 22.45 -16.74 4.34
N GLU A 81 22.19 -17.72 3.48
CA GLU A 81 20.94 -17.83 2.74
C GLU A 81 19.83 -18.05 3.78
N GLN A 82 19.24 -16.96 4.26
CA GLN A 82 18.08 -17.01 5.13
C GLN A 82 16.96 -17.71 4.39
N GLU A 83 16.46 -18.81 4.97
CA GLU A 83 15.28 -19.49 4.42
C GLU A 83 14.14 -18.47 4.20
N PRO A 84 13.48 -18.51 3.05
CA PRO A 84 12.39 -17.57 2.75
C PRO A 84 11.27 -17.69 3.78
N LEU A 85 10.69 -16.57 4.18
CA LEU A 85 9.55 -16.55 5.09
C LEU A 85 8.34 -17.23 4.42
N SER A 86 7.48 -17.88 5.20
CA SER A 86 6.34 -18.67 4.70
C SER A 86 5.49 -17.93 3.68
N TYR A 87 5.18 -16.66 3.94
CA TYR A 87 4.38 -15.83 3.03
C TYR A 87 5.08 -15.47 1.72
N GLN A 88 6.42 -15.53 1.67
CA GLN A 88 7.18 -15.25 0.45
C GLN A 88 7.04 -16.35 -0.61
N LEU A 89 6.64 -17.54 -0.19
CA LEU A 89 6.37 -18.69 -1.05
C LEU A 89 4.93 -18.72 -1.59
N LEU A 90 4.04 -17.88 -1.03
CA LEU A 90 2.66 -17.79 -1.49
C LEU A 90 2.59 -17.09 -2.87
N TYR A 91 1.66 -17.56 -3.72
CA TYR A 91 1.33 -16.92 -4.98
C TYR A 91 2.54 -16.62 -5.88
N PRO A 92 3.21 -17.64 -6.46
CA PRO A 92 4.44 -17.47 -7.24
C PRO A 92 4.22 -16.68 -8.54
N ASP A 93 2.98 -16.45 -8.97
CA ASP A 93 2.59 -15.62 -10.11
C ASP A 93 2.12 -14.21 -9.70
N PHE A 94 2.11 -13.88 -8.41
CA PHE A 94 1.72 -12.56 -7.90
C PHE A 94 2.91 -11.60 -7.86
N TYR A 95 3.34 -11.17 -9.04
CA TYR A 95 4.45 -10.24 -9.22
C TYR A 95 4.13 -9.20 -10.29
N ALA A 96 4.62 -7.97 -10.07
CA ALA A 96 4.67 -6.97 -11.13
C ALA A 96 5.84 -7.27 -12.08
N PRO A 97 5.80 -6.82 -13.36
CA PRO A 97 6.91 -7.00 -14.30
C PRO A 97 8.23 -6.46 -13.77
N THR A 98 9.34 -7.17 -14.03
CA THR A 98 10.69 -6.76 -13.66
C THR A 98 11.49 -6.36 -14.91
N PRO A 99 12.52 -5.50 -14.79
CA PRO A 99 12.97 -4.81 -13.58
C PRO A 99 12.03 -3.68 -13.12
N MET A 100 12.25 -3.19 -11.90
CA MET A 100 11.61 -1.96 -11.42
C MET A 100 12.15 -0.79 -12.24
N PRO A 101 11.30 0.09 -12.82
CA PRO A 101 11.77 1.24 -13.55
C PRO A 101 12.38 2.32 -12.62
N ASP A 102 13.24 3.14 -13.17
CA ASP A 102 13.78 4.32 -12.51
C ASP A 102 12.68 5.36 -12.21
N ILE A 103 12.94 6.22 -11.23
CA ILE A 103 12.04 7.33 -10.90
C ILE A 103 12.26 8.46 -11.91
N GLU A 104 11.17 8.97 -12.47
CA GLU A 104 11.17 10.11 -13.38
C GLU A 104 10.73 11.39 -12.66
N ASP A 105 11.36 12.52 -13.01
CA ASP A 105 10.90 13.84 -12.55
C ASP A 105 9.77 14.34 -13.46
N ALA A 106 8.54 14.17 -13.04
CA ALA A 106 7.36 14.58 -13.79
C ALA A 106 7.08 16.10 -13.72
N GLY A 107 7.95 16.91 -13.12
CA GLY A 107 7.74 18.35 -13.00
C GLY A 107 6.58 18.71 -12.08
N LYS A 108 5.80 19.74 -12.44
CA LYS A 108 4.65 20.22 -11.66
C LYS A 108 3.38 19.46 -12.05
N THR A 109 3.19 18.28 -11.45
CA THR A 109 2.17 17.31 -11.87
C THR A 109 1.18 16.95 -10.76
N ILE A 110 -0.09 16.84 -11.11
CA ILE A 110 -1.18 16.29 -10.28
C ILE A 110 -1.54 14.90 -10.78
N TYR A 111 -1.62 13.97 -9.84
CA TYR A 111 -2.11 12.61 -10.04
C TYR A 111 -3.49 12.51 -9.38
N LEU A 112 -4.55 12.54 -10.21
CA LEU A 112 -5.90 12.31 -9.73
C LEU A 112 -6.09 10.83 -9.47
N THR A 113 -6.54 10.46 -8.27
CA THR A 113 -6.75 9.06 -7.90
C THR A 113 -8.13 8.86 -7.31
N PHE A 114 -8.76 7.73 -7.65
CA PHE A 114 -10.09 7.36 -7.23
C PHE A 114 -10.07 5.98 -6.59
N ASP A 115 -10.52 5.88 -5.35
CA ASP A 115 -10.56 4.65 -4.56
C ASP A 115 -12.00 4.08 -4.51
N ASP A 116 -12.13 2.79 -4.16
CA ASP A 116 -13.38 2.06 -3.86
C ASP A 116 -14.31 1.78 -5.05
N GLY A 117 -13.94 2.19 -6.26
CA GLY A 117 -14.63 1.79 -7.48
C GLY A 117 -14.42 0.30 -7.86
N PRO A 118 -15.07 -0.17 -8.94
CA PRO A 118 -15.94 0.59 -9.82
C PRO A 118 -17.38 0.70 -9.32
N SER A 119 -18.04 1.80 -9.70
CA SER A 119 -19.46 2.04 -9.47
C SER A 119 -20.09 2.82 -10.63
N ASP A 120 -21.36 3.23 -10.52
CA ASP A 120 -21.99 4.13 -11.51
C ASP A 120 -21.26 5.47 -11.58
N ARG A 121 -20.59 5.91 -10.51
CA ARG A 121 -19.76 7.13 -10.50
C ARG A 121 -18.53 6.98 -11.38
N THR A 122 -17.97 5.79 -11.53
CA THR A 122 -16.84 5.52 -12.42
C THR A 122 -17.15 5.94 -13.86
N ASP A 123 -18.35 5.62 -14.37
CA ASP A 123 -18.74 6.02 -15.72
C ASP A 123 -18.82 7.55 -15.89
N GLU A 124 -19.33 8.26 -14.87
CA GLU A 124 -19.43 9.71 -14.87
C GLU A 124 -18.05 10.36 -14.78
N VAL A 125 -17.16 9.83 -13.92
CA VAL A 125 -15.76 10.27 -13.81
C VAL A 125 -15.02 10.08 -15.13
N LEU A 126 -15.11 8.90 -15.74
CA LEU A 126 -14.46 8.60 -17.02
C LEU A 126 -14.90 9.57 -18.13
N LYS A 127 -16.19 9.90 -18.17
CA LYS A 127 -16.71 10.89 -19.14
C LYS A 127 -16.07 12.26 -18.95
N ILE A 128 -16.00 12.75 -17.71
CA ILE A 128 -15.39 14.05 -17.40
C ILE A 128 -13.90 14.06 -17.73
N LEU A 129 -13.17 12.99 -17.35
CA LEU A 129 -11.75 12.87 -17.64
C LEU A 129 -11.46 12.87 -19.13
N ASP A 130 -12.29 12.22 -19.94
CA ASP A 130 -12.20 12.21 -21.40
C ASP A 130 -12.46 13.62 -21.97
N GLU A 131 -13.56 14.28 -21.56
CA GLU A 131 -13.90 15.67 -21.97
C GLU A 131 -12.79 16.67 -21.61
N LYS A 132 -12.09 16.46 -20.49
CA LYS A 132 -10.97 17.30 -20.03
C LYS A 132 -9.60 16.87 -20.58
N GLY A 133 -9.51 15.74 -21.29
CA GLY A 133 -8.25 15.20 -21.80
C GLY A 133 -7.25 14.84 -20.70
N VAL A 134 -7.73 14.34 -19.54
CA VAL A 134 -6.92 14.00 -18.37
C VAL A 134 -6.92 12.48 -18.14
N LYS A 135 -5.77 11.93 -17.78
CA LYS A 135 -5.67 10.54 -17.31
C LYS A 135 -5.50 10.50 -15.79
N ALA A 136 -6.05 9.46 -15.18
CA ALA A 136 -6.11 9.29 -13.74
C ALA A 136 -5.76 7.84 -13.34
N THR A 137 -5.74 7.57 -12.04
CA THR A 137 -5.55 6.22 -11.49
C THR A 137 -6.78 5.81 -10.70
N PHE A 138 -7.26 4.59 -10.93
CA PHE A 138 -8.36 3.99 -10.20
C PHE A 138 -7.81 2.83 -9.35
N PHE A 139 -7.86 2.97 -8.03
CA PHE A 139 -7.56 1.91 -7.09
C PHE A 139 -8.84 1.15 -6.78
N VAL A 140 -9.03 0.05 -7.50
CA VAL A 140 -10.30 -0.68 -7.50
C VAL A 140 -10.37 -1.73 -6.40
N ILE A 141 -11.59 -2.01 -5.93
CA ILE A 141 -11.88 -3.12 -5.02
C ILE A 141 -12.47 -4.32 -5.77
N GLY A 142 -12.52 -5.48 -5.11
CA GLY A 142 -13.04 -6.70 -5.72
C GLY A 142 -14.50 -6.58 -6.14
N ARG A 143 -14.74 -6.77 -7.43
CA ARG A 143 -16.07 -6.89 -8.05
C ARG A 143 -16.00 -7.96 -9.12
N GLU A 144 -16.97 -8.89 -9.11
CA GLU A 144 -17.00 -10.03 -10.04
C GLU A 144 -18.16 -9.93 -11.05
N ASP A 145 -19.00 -8.90 -10.91
CA ASP A 145 -20.10 -8.69 -11.85
C ASP A 145 -19.61 -8.10 -13.19
N GLU A 146 -20.24 -8.53 -14.27
CA GLU A 146 -19.86 -8.14 -15.65
C GLU A 146 -19.81 -6.62 -15.84
N THR A 147 -20.75 -5.87 -15.26
CA THR A 147 -20.81 -4.43 -15.39
C THR A 147 -19.58 -3.76 -14.79
N SER A 148 -19.16 -4.20 -13.61
CA SER A 148 -17.96 -3.72 -12.93
C SER A 148 -16.69 -4.07 -13.70
N ILE A 149 -16.58 -5.29 -14.22
CA ILE A 149 -15.46 -5.72 -15.07
C ILE A 149 -15.39 -4.87 -16.34
N GLN A 150 -16.52 -4.58 -17.00
CA GLN A 150 -16.55 -3.72 -18.18
C GLN A 150 -16.13 -2.28 -17.89
N ARG A 151 -16.47 -1.73 -16.72
CA ARG A 151 -16.00 -0.40 -16.28
C ARG A 151 -14.49 -0.36 -16.13
N ILE A 152 -13.89 -1.40 -15.52
CA ILE A 152 -12.43 -1.53 -15.38
C ILE A 152 -11.77 -1.61 -16.77
N LYS A 153 -12.28 -2.46 -17.68
CA LYS A 153 -11.80 -2.55 -19.07
C LYS A 153 -11.85 -1.22 -19.79
N LYS A 154 -12.97 -0.49 -19.65
CA LYS A 154 -13.16 0.82 -20.26
C LYS A 154 -12.16 1.85 -19.74
N ALA A 155 -11.94 1.89 -18.43
CA ALA A 155 -10.96 2.78 -17.81
C ALA A 155 -9.54 2.47 -18.30
N ALA A 156 -9.14 1.20 -18.31
CA ALA A 156 -7.84 0.77 -18.82
C ALA A 156 -7.65 1.10 -20.31
N ALA A 157 -8.64 0.80 -21.17
CA ALA A 157 -8.61 1.09 -22.58
C ALA A 157 -8.55 2.58 -22.89
N ALA A 158 -9.09 3.42 -22.00
CA ALA A 158 -8.99 4.88 -22.11
C ALA A 158 -7.62 5.42 -21.65
N GLY A 159 -6.68 4.57 -21.23
CA GLY A 159 -5.32 4.96 -20.82
C GLY A 159 -5.22 5.42 -19.36
N HIS A 160 -6.19 5.09 -18.52
CA HIS A 160 -6.07 5.26 -17.07
C HIS A 160 -5.32 4.10 -16.46
N THR A 161 -4.62 4.33 -15.34
CA THR A 161 -4.00 3.26 -14.56
C THR A 161 -5.04 2.59 -13.68
N ILE A 162 -5.04 1.25 -13.67
CA ILE A 162 -5.80 0.45 -12.73
C ILE A 162 -4.83 -0.09 -11.67
N GLY A 163 -5.03 0.30 -10.43
CA GLY A 163 -4.29 -0.19 -9.26
C GLY A 163 -5.17 -1.05 -8.36
N MET A 164 -4.54 -1.79 -7.45
CA MET A 164 -5.24 -2.63 -6.47
C MET A 164 -5.54 -1.85 -5.19
N HIS A 165 -6.78 -2.02 -4.65
CA HIS A 165 -7.19 -1.44 -3.36
C HIS A 165 -7.75 -2.46 -2.37
N SER A 166 -7.47 -3.74 -2.52
CA SER A 166 -8.06 -4.85 -1.79
C SER A 166 -9.25 -5.49 -2.53
N TYR A 167 -9.42 -6.79 -2.33
CA TYR A 167 -10.62 -7.47 -2.81
C TYR A 167 -11.82 -7.22 -1.90
N SER A 168 -11.66 -7.41 -0.59
CA SER A 168 -12.75 -7.35 0.38
C SER A 168 -12.99 -5.96 0.98
N HIS A 169 -11.97 -5.13 1.02
CA HIS A 169 -11.92 -3.86 1.75
C HIS A 169 -12.28 -3.99 3.25
N ASP A 170 -12.02 -5.17 3.83
CA ASP A 170 -12.28 -5.50 5.23
C ASP A 170 -11.02 -5.33 6.07
N TYR A 171 -10.85 -4.16 6.68
CA TYR A 171 -9.65 -3.77 7.46
C TYR A 171 -9.30 -4.78 8.56
N GLU A 172 -10.32 -5.33 9.24
CA GLU A 172 -10.09 -6.26 10.35
C GLU A 172 -9.52 -7.60 9.87
N LYS A 173 -9.78 -7.97 8.62
CA LYS A 173 -9.24 -9.19 8.01
C LYS A 173 -7.91 -8.96 7.32
N ILE A 174 -7.83 -7.99 6.43
CA ILE A 174 -6.64 -7.81 5.57
C ILE A 174 -5.39 -7.42 6.35
N TYR A 175 -5.52 -6.86 7.54
CA TYR A 175 -4.39 -6.45 8.37
C TYR A 175 -4.11 -7.37 9.56
N THR A 176 -4.67 -8.59 9.56
CA THR A 176 -4.40 -9.60 10.60
C THR A 176 -2.99 -10.17 10.48
N SER A 177 -2.54 -10.42 9.25
CA SER A 177 -1.21 -10.94 8.94
C SER A 177 -0.77 -10.52 7.53
N VAL A 178 0.49 -10.78 7.17
CA VAL A 178 0.99 -10.61 5.79
C VAL A 178 0.28 -11.58 4.86
N GLU A 179 0.07 -12.81 5.31
CA GLU A 179 -0.63 -13.85 4.57
C GLU A 179 -2.05 -13.42 4.21
N ASP A 180 -2.83 -12.90 5.18
CA ASP A 180 -4.22 -12.45 4.96
C ASP A 180 -4.28 -11.26 3.98
N PHE A 181 -3.30 -10.36 4.06
CA PHE A 181 -3.17 -9.27 3.09
C PHE A 181 -2.89 -9.79 1.68
N LEU A 182 -1.95 -10.72 1.55
CA LEU A 182 -1.61 -11.31 0.26
C LEU A 182 -2.75 -12.12 -0.33
N ASP A 183 -3.49 -12.87 0.48
CA ASP A 183 -4.67 -13.64 0.05
C ASP A 183 -5.74 -12.74 -0.57
N ASP A 184 -6.04 -11.63 0.10
CA ASP A 184 -7.02 -10.65 -0.35
C ASP A 184 -6.58 -9.95 -1.63
N PHE A 185 -5.34 -9.45 -1.67
CA PHE A 185 -4.79 -8.74 -2.82
C PHE A 185 -4.57 -9.66 -4.03
N TYR A 186 -4.16 -10.90 -3.80
CA TYR A 186 -4.01 -11.88 -4.87
C TYR A 186 -5.35 -12.22 -5.54
N LYS A 187 -6.41 -12.34 -4.75
CA LYS A 187 -7.76 -12.55 -5.29
C LYS A 187 -8.17 -11.43 -6.26
N LEU A 188 -7.92 -10.18 -5.87
CA LEU A 188 -8.16 -9.04 -6.75
C LEU A 188 -7.24 -9.07 -7.98
N PHE A 189 -5.95 -9.37 -7.80
CA PHE A 189 -4.99 -9.46 -8.89
C PHE A 189 -5.43 -10.46 -9.97
N VAL A 190 -5.90 -11.64 -9.57
CA VAL A 190 -6.41 -12.67 -10.49
C VAL A 190 -7.61 -12.16 -11.29
N ILE A 191 -8.58 -11.51 -10.63
CA ILE A 191 -9.75 -10.93 -11.31
C ILE A 191 -9.30 -9.86 -12.32
N LEU A 192 -8.41 -8.97 -11.95
CA LEU A 192 -7.92 -7.91 -12.85
C LEU A 192 -7.18 -8.49 -14.06
N ARG A 193 -6.32 -9.50 -13.84
CA ARG A 193 -5.55 -10.15 -14.90
C ARG A 193 -6.44 -10.99 -15.82
N ASP A 194 -7.24 -11.87 -15.26
CA ASP A 194 -7.93 -12.92 -16.01
C ASP A 194 -9.28 -12.43 -16.58
N GLU A 195 -10.01 -11.61 -15.82
CA GLU A 195 -11.32 -11.11 -16.24
C GLU A 195 -11.23 -9.73 -16.93
N ALA A 196 -10.44 -8.81 -16.40
CA ALA A 196 -10.31 -7.47 -16.96
C ALA A 196 -9.18 -7.32 -17.99
N GLY A 197 -8.25 -8.29 -18.07
CA GLY A 197 -7.09 -8.22 -18.98
C GLY A 197 -6.08 -7.14 -18.57
N VAL A 198 -6.02 -6.80 -17.28
CA VAL A 198 -5.15 -5.76 -16.72
C VAL A 198 -4.16 -6.39 -15.74
N THR A 199 -2.86 -6.15 -15.93
CA THR A 199 -1.84 -6.50 -14.94
C THR A 199 -1.50 -5.28 -14.12
N PRO A 200 -2.03 -5.12 -12.90
CA PRO A 200 -1.73 -3.97 -12.05
C PRO A 200 -0.27 -3.99 -11.60
N THR A 201 0.32 -2.80 -11.47
CA THR A 201 1.71 -2.64 -11.01
C THR A 201 1.81 -1.71 -9.80
N VAL A 202 0.71 -1.04 -9.48
CA VAL A 202 0.59 -0.13 -8.34
C VAL A 202 -0.57 -0.54 -7.44
N PHE A 203 -0.50 -0.16 -6.19
CA PHE A 203 -1.58 -0.41 -5.23
C PHE A 203 -1.69 0.70 -4.20
N ARG A 204 -2.79 0.73 -3.49
CA ARG A 204 -3.00 1.60 -2.34
C ARG A 204 -3.57 0.78 -1.18
N PHE A 205 -3.04 1.03 0.00
CA PHE A 205 -3.56 0.43 1.23
C PHE A 205 -4.93 0.98 1.57
N PRO A 206 -5.96 0.17 1.86
CA PRO A 206 -7.19 0.65 2.49
C PRO A 206 -6.88 1.45 3.76
N GLY A 207 -7.29 2.74 3.77
CA GLY A 207 -6.98 3.66 4.86
C GLY A 207 -5.55 4.19 4.91
N GLY A 208 -4.75 3.94 3.87
CA GLY A 208 -3.35 4.36 3.76
C GLY A 208 -2.35 3.38 4.37
N SER A 209 -1.07 3.59 4.05
CA SER A 209 0.02 2.69 4.45
C SER A 209 0.29 2.68 5.95
N LEU A 210 -0.23 3.66 6.68
CA LEU A 210 -0.15 3.74 8.15
C LEU A 210 -1.51 4.16 8.72
N ASN A 211 -2.23 3.22 9.30
CA ASN A 211 -3.53 3.41 9.93
C ASN A 211 -3.65 2.60 11.24
N ASN A 212 -4.76 2.74 11.96
CA ASN A 212 -4.95 2.07 13.25
C ASN A 212 -5.02 0.54 13.17
N TYR A 213 -5.36 -0.03 12.02
CA TYR A 213 -5.52 -1.48 11.83
C TYR A 213 -4.20 -2.17 11.45
N ASN A 214 -3.32 -1.49 10.71
CA ASN A 214 -2.13 -2.12 10.13
C ASN A 214 -0.83 -1.91 10.93
N GLN A 215 -0.84 -1.20 12.06
CA GLN A 215 0.36 -0.85 12.84
C GLN A 215 1.27 -2.04 13.18
N GLY A 216 0.68 -3.24 13.31
CA GLY A 216 1.42 -4.44 13.64
C GLY A 216 2.10 -5.12 12.45
N VAL A 217 1.66 -4.88 11.21
CA VAL A 217 2.05 -5.65 10.01
C VAL A 217 2.49 -4.79 8.82
N TYR A 218 2.29 -3.48 8.87
CA TYR A 218 2.48 -2.61 7.68
C TYR A 218 3.88 -2.68 7.09
N LYS A 219 4.92 -2.76 7.92
CA LYS A 219 6.32 -2.81 7.44
C LYS A 219 6.59 -4.09 6.66
N GLU A 220 6.14 -5.23 7.19
CA GLU A 220 6.28 -6.53 6.56
C GLU A 220 5.49 -6.59 5.25
N ILE A 221 4.27 -6.06 5.22
CA ILE A 221 3.45 -5.97 4.00
C ILE A 221 4.13 -5.09 2.95
N ILE A 222 4.61 -3.90 3.33
CA ILE A 222 5.32 -3.01 2.41
C ILE A 222 6.55 -3.70 1.83
N ALA A 223 7.40 -4.30 2.68
CA ALA A 223 8.60 -4.99 2.24
C ALA A 223 8.28 -6.12 1.26
N GLU A 224 7.24 -6.92 1.53
CA GLU A 224 6.85 -8.03 0.67
C GLU A 224 6.26 -7.55 -0.66
N MET A 225 5.40 -6.53 -0.67
CA MET A 225 4.82 -6.00 -1.90
C MET A 225 5.88 -5.33 -2.78
N LEU A 226 6.84 -4.61 -2.18
CA LEU A 226 7.98 -4.06 -2.90
C LEU A 226 8.88 -5.18 -3.47
N ARG A 227 9.15 -6.26 -2.71
CA ARG A 227 9.89 -7.44 -3.19
C ARG A 227 9.21 -8.07 -4.41
N ARG A 228 7.87 -8.05 -4.46
CA ARG A 228 7.07 -8.51 -5.60
C ARG A 228 7.04 -7.50 -6.76
N GLY A 229 7.70 -6.37 -6.64
CA GLY A 229 7.80 -5.34 -7.68
C GLY A 229 6.61 -4.38 -7.77
N PHE A 230 5.68 -4.45 -6.83
CA PHE A 230 4.57 -3.48 -6.76
C PHE A 230 5.01 -2.20 -6.07
N ARG A 231 4.45 -1.06 -6.49
CA ARG A 231 4.64 0.23 -5.81
C ARG A 231 3.33 0.69 -5.21
N TYR A 232 3.36 1.19 -3.95
CA TYR A 232 2.17 1.76 -3.32
C TYR A 232 2.20 3.28 -3.32
N TYR A 233 1.03 3.89 -3.23
CA TYR A 233 0.86 5.32 -3.15
C TYR A 233 -0.16 5.68 -2.07
N ASP A 234 0.27 6.48 -1.11
CA ASP A 234 -0.62 7.26 -0.26
C ASP A 234 -1.04 8.54 -1.02
N TRP A 235 -1.39 9.57 -0.31
CA TRP A 235 -1.80 10.86 -0.86
C TRP A 235 -1.22 12.02 -0.05
N ASN A 236 -1.16 13.19 -0.64
CA ASN A 236 -0.76 14.43 0.01
C ASN A 236 -1.77 15.57 -0.24
N LEU A 237 -2.86 15.28 -0.95
CA LEU A 237 -4.05 16.10 -1.13
C LEU A 237 -5.27 15.19 -0.98
N SER A 238 -6.36 15.68 -0.36
CA SER A 238 -7.58 14.88 -0.12
C SER A 238 -8.83 15.69 -0.41
N ALA A 239 -9.83 15.05 -1.00
CA ALA A 239 -11.17 15.61 -1.18
C ALA A 239 -12.04 15.52 0.07
N GLU A 240 -11.68 14.71 1.05
CA GLU A 240 -12.48 14.39 2.25
C GLU A 240 -13.90 13.89 1.91
N ASP A 241 -14.07 13.33 0.71
CA ASP A 241 -15.37 12.99 0.11
C ASP A 241 -15.99 11.69 0.68
N ALA A 242 -15.18 10.84 1.33
CA ALA A 242 -15.65 9.65 2.06
C ALA A 242 -16.14 9.96 3.49
N ALA A 243 -16.11 11.22 3.94
CA ALA A 243 -16.59 11.60 5.25
C ALA A 243 -18.11 11.33 5.39
N LYS A 244 -18.60 11.07 6.64
CA LYS A 244 -20.03 10.83 6.94
C LYS A 244 -20.95 11.89 6.34
N LYS A 245 -20.49 13.15 6.25
CA LYS A 245 -21.15 14.24 5.57
C LYS A 245 -20.23 14.67 4.44
N SER A 246 -20.54 14.25 3.23
CA SER A 246 -19.79 14.64 2.05
C SER A 246 -19.73 16.17 1.94
N PRO A 247 -18.53 16.74 1.70
CA PRO A 247 -18.38 18.17 1.47
C PRO A 247 -19.10 18.58 0.18
N SER A 248 -19.39 19.87 0.03
CA SER A 248 -19.89 20.40 -1.26
C SER A 248 -18.81 20.35 -2.33
N ALA A 249 -19.21 20.35 -3.59
CA ALA A 249 -18.27 20.41 -4.72
C ALA A 249 -17.28 21.59 -4.61
N SER A 250 -17.78 22.77 -4.23
CA SER A 250 -16.92 23.94 -4.01
C SER A 250 -15.92 23.76 -2.88
N THR A 251 -16.32 23.11 -1.78
CA THR A 251 -15.42 22.81 -0.65
C THR A 251 -14.29 21.84 -1.07
N ILE A 252 -14.61 20.83 -1.89
CA ILE A 252 -13.63 19.90 -2.46
C ILE A 252 -12.60 20.68 -3.32
N VAL A 253 -13.09 21.51 -4.24
CA VAL A 253 -12.21 22.29 -5.11
C VAL A 253 -11.30 23.21 -4.30
N GLU A 254 -11.87 24.02 -3.39
CA GLU A 254 -11.11 24.95 -2.55
C GLU A 254 -10.10 24.22 -1.65
N GLY A 255 -10.51 23.12 -1.02
CA GLY A 255 -9.66 22.30 -0.15
C GLY A 255 -8.41 21.80 -0.89
N ILE A 256 -8.58 21.21 -2.07
CA ILE A 256 -7.46 20.68 -2.84
C ILE A 256 -6.59 21.81 -3.41
N THR A 257 -7.20 22.81 -4.04
CA THR A 257 -6.47 23.85 -4.79
C THR A 257 -5.70 24.83 -3.89
N SER A 258 -6.15 25.08 -2.65
CA SER A 258 -5.43 25.89 -1.68
C SER A 258 -4.13 25.24 -1.19
N TYR A 259 -4.09 23.91 -1.08
CA TYR A 259 -2.89 23.18 -0.66
C TYR A 259 -1.99 22.78 -1.83
N SER A 260 -2.52 22.61 -3.04
CA SER A 260 -1.73 22.24 -4.22
C SER A 260 -0.71 23.30 -4.62
N ALA A 261 -1.01 24.57 -4.45
CA ALA A 261 -0.11 25.69 -4.82
C ALA A 261 1.30 25.59 -4.22
N GLN A 262 1.43 24.90 -3.08
CA GLN A 262 2.71 24.71 -2.37
C GLN A 262 3.41 23.37 -2.75
N LYS A 263 2.85 22.61 -3.68
CA LYS A 263 3.37 21.29 -4.07
C LYS A 263 4.06 21.35 -5.42
N LYS A 264 5.16 20.60 -5.58
CA LYS A 264 5.75 20.31 -6.87
C LYS A 264 4.91 19.24 -7.60
N HIS A 265 4.47 18.23 -6.85
CA HIS A 265 3.55 17.19 -7.33
C HIS A 265 2.53 16.83 -6.24
N GLY A 266 1.32 16.49 -6.65
CA GLY A 266 0.23 16.14 -5.75
C GLY A 266 -0.46 14.84 -6.16
N VAL A 267 -0.57 13.90 -5.22
CA VAL A 267 -1.45 12.72 -5.33
C VAL A 267 -2.74 13.06 -4.59
N VAL A 268 -3.84 13.14 -5.33
CA VAL A 268 -5.14 13.54 -4.81
C VAL A 268 -5.97 12.31 -4.50
N LEU A 269 -6.33 12.12 -3.23
CA LEU A 269 -7.31 11.10 -2.81
C LEU A 269 -8.73 11.61 -3.08
N MET A 270 -9.46 10.86 -3.87
CA MET A 270 -10.90 10.95 -4.11
C MET A 270 -11.48 9.54 -4.16
N HIS A 271 -12.80 9.43 -4.20
CA HIS A 271 -13.48 8.14 -4.32
C HIS A 271 -14.51 8.19 -5.46
N ASP A 272 -14.64 7.06 -6.17
CA ASP A 272 -15.68 6.86 -7.20
C ASP A 272 -16.71 5.79 -6.78
N SER A 273 -16.83 5.55 -5.49
CA SER A 273 -17.89 4.72 -4.91
C SER A 273 -19.27 5.39 -5.07
N ALA A 274 -20.34 4.60 -5.02
CA ALA A 274 -21.69 5.03 -5.41
C ALA A 274 -22.22 6.29 -4.71
N HIS A 275 -21.78 6.57 -3.48
CA HIS A 275 -22.20 7.73 -2.69
C HIS A 275 -21.39 9.01 -2.96
N CYS A 276 -20.28 8.96 -3.69
CA CYS A 276 -19.38 10.10 -3.92
C CYS A 276 -19.84 10.99 -5.10
N LYS A 277 -21.11 11.43 -5.08
CA LYS A 277 -21.68 12.27 -6.12
C LYS A 277 -21.04 13.66 -6.17
N THR A 278 -20.72 14.24 -5.02
CA THR A 278 -20.10 15.58 -4.96
C THR A 278 -18.69 15.60 -5.54
N THR A 279 -17.97 14.48 -5.54
CA THR A 279 -16.68 14.31 -6.21
C THR A 279 -16.84 14.48 -7.73
N VAL A 280 -17.85 13.81 -8.32
CA VAL A 280 -18.16 13.95 -9.74
C VAL A 280 -18.50 15.41 -10.07
N GLU A 281 -19.34 16.05 -9.25
CA GLU A 281 -19.73 17.45 -9.42
C GLU A 281 -18.55 18.42 -9.31
N ALA A 282 -17.56 18.13 -8.47
CA ALA A 282 -16.37 18.96 -8.27
C ALA A 282 -15.34 18.82 -9.39
N LEU A 283 -15.25 17.64 -10.00
CA LEU A 283 -14.14 17.25 -10.86
C LEU A 283 -13.86 18.21 -12.03
N PRO A 284 -14.85 18.71 -12.78
CA PRO A 284 -14.59 19.65 -13.88
C PRO A 284 -13.89 20.93 -13.42
N ALA A 285 -14.41 21.57 -12.36
CA ALA A 285 -13.86 22.81 -11.82
C ALA A 285 -12.49 22.58 -11.17
N LEU A 286 -12.29 21.43 -10.50
CA LEU A 286 -11.02 21.04 -9.91
C LEU A 286 -9.91 20.94 -10.97
N ILE A 287 -10.18 20.25 -12.08
CA ILE A 287 -9.22 20.09 -13.18
C ILE A 287 -8.88 21.46 -13.78
N ASP A 288 -9.89 22.29 -14.06
CA ASP A 288 -9.67 23.60 -14.67
C ASP A 288 -8.82 24.51 -13.75
N THR A 289 -9.15 24.59 -12.46
CA THR A 289 -8.42 25.40 -11.49
C THR A 289 -6.96 24.94 -11.32
N LEU A 290 -6.72 23.61 -11.22
CA LEU A 290 -5.37 23.07 -11.12
C LEU A 290 -4.55 23.35 -12.39
N ARG A 291 -5.18 23.30 -13.56
CA ARG A 291 -4.55 23.64 -14.84
C ARG A 291 -4.20 25.13 -14.90
N GLU A 292 -5.08 26.02 -14.41
CA GLU A 292 -4.79 27.45 -14.26
C GLU A 292 -3.63 27.75 -13.29
N GLN A 293 -3.45 26.88 -12.28
CA GLN A 293 -2.29 26.91 -11.39
C GLN A 293 -1.00 26.38 -12.02
N GLY A 294 -1.05 25.93 -13.28
CA GLY A 294 0.10 25.46 -14.05
C GLY A 294 0.50 24.01 -13.73
N PHE A 295 -0.44 23.17 -13.33
CA PHE A 295 -0.20 21.73 -13.18
C PHE A 295 -0.53 20.97 -14.47
N ASP A 296 0.34 20.01 -14.80
CA ASP A 296 0.04 18.93 -15.71
C ASP A 296 -0.66 17.77 -14.97
N PHE A 297 -1.23 16.83 -15.72
CA PHE A 297 -1.92 15.66 -15.17
C PHE A 297 -1.36 14.37 -15.77
N ALA A 298 -1.12 13.39 -14.93
CA ALA A 298 -0.70 12.05 -15.35
C ALA A 298 -1.34 10.98 -14.46
N PRO A 299 -1.49 9.75 -14.94
CA PRO A 299 -1.80 8.61 -14.09
C PRO A 299 -0.55 8.18 -13.30
N LEU A 300 -0.73 7.53 -12.16
CA LEU A 300 0.38 6.92 -11.41
C LEU A 300 0.86 5.65 -12.12
N ASP A 301 2.17 5.48 -12.14
CA ASP A 301 2.82 4.23 -12.49
C ASP A 301 4.08 4.04 -11.63
N ARG A 302 4.90 3.04 -11.90
CA ARG A 302 6.09 2.75 -11.09
C ARG A 302 7.26 3.72 -11.31
N THR A 303 7.19 4.65 -12.26
CA THR A 303 8.21 5.70 -12.49
C THR A 303 7.97 6.92 -11.62
N VAL A 304 6.76 7.09 -11.08
CA VAL A 304 6.40 8.25 -10.28
C VAL A 304 7.03 8.17 -8.90
N ARG A 305 7.61 9.29 -8.42
CA ARG A 305 8.11 9.40 -7.06
C ARG A 305 7.00 9.11 -6.05
N GLN A 306 7.26 8.17 -5.17
CA GLN A 306 6.29 7.70 -4.18
C GLN A 306 5.89 8.81 -3.21
N VAL A 307 4.59 8.95 -2.98
CA VAL A 307 4.02 9.68 -1.85
C VAL A 307 3.63 8.64 -0.81
N SER A 308 4.21 8.73 0.38
CA SER A 308 3.96 7.81 1.49
C SER A 308 3.80 8.56 2.80
N PHE A 309 3.03 8.01 3.72
CA PHE A 309 2.93 8.54 5.08
C PHE A 309 4.25 8.34 5.82
N HIS A 310 4.70 9.37 6.54
CA HIS A 310 5.97 9.32 7.25
C HIS A 310 5.83 8.51 8.55
N TYR A 311 6.68 7.51 8.70
CA TYR A 311 6.84 6.78 9.94
C TYR A 311 7.67 7.62 10.91
N ARG A 312 7.12 7.95 12.09
CA ARG A 312 7.93 8.49 13.17
C ARG A 312 8.79 7.35 13.72
N SER A 313 10.10 7.40 13.51
CA SER A 313 11.00 6.50 14.22
C SER A 313 10.95 6.82 15.72
N ALA A 314 11.03 5.79 16.56
CA ALA A 314 11.02 5.95 18.02
C ALA A 314 12.21 6.79 18.56
N SER A 315 13.19 7.12 17.73
CA SER A 315 14.37 7.93 18.07
C SER A 315 14.13 9.44 18.20
N ASN A 316 12.94 9.94 17.86
CA ASN A 316 12.61 11.37 17.95
C ASN A 316 11.70 11.72 19.14
N GLN A 317 11.66 10.89 20.20
CA GLN A 317 11.08 11.23 21.49
C GLN A 317 12.21 11.41 22.51
N SER A 318 12.91 12.52 22.43
CA SER A 318 13.77 13.03 23.49
C SER A 318 13.62 14.54 23.58
#